data_1226358bb94cedd3558fdd09d42e00be
#
_entry.id   1226358bb94cedd3558fdd09d42e00be
#
_cell.length_a   1.000
_cell.length_b   1.000
_cell.length_c   1.000
_cell.angle_alpha   90.00
_cell.angle_beta   90.00
_cell.angle_gamma   90.00
#
_symmetry.space_group_name_H-M   'P 1'
#
loop_
_entity.id
_entity.type
_entity.pdbx_description
1 polymer ?
#
loop_
_entity_poly.entity_id
_entity_poly.type
_entity_poly.pdbx_seq_one_letter_code
_entity_poly.pdbx_strand_id
1 'polypeptide(L)'
;MVQPKIAEGSQSIGARALNVLRPLIPSRFRRDKPVVPVVRLAGIIGLSTPLRPGLSLAAVARTLDKAFAVKNAEAVALAINSPGGSPVQSHLIFRRIRELASEHKRHVIAFVEDAGASGGYMIACAGDEIVADPHSIVGSIGVVGGSFGFDKLIAKIGVERRLYT
;
A
#
# COMPACT_ATOMS: atom_id res chain seq x y z
N MET A 1 -4.90 8.50 -51.34
CA MET A 1 -4.74 8.35 -49.90
C MET A 1 -6.11 8.03 -49.33
N VAL A 2 -6.45 6.75 -49.16
CA VAL A 2 -7.78 6.25 -48.80
C VAL A 2 -7.74 5.88 -47.30
N GLN A 3 -8.56 6.56 -46.49
CA GLN A 3 -8.73 6.22 -45.09
C GLN A 3 -9.63 4.99 -44.94
N PRO A 4 -9.31 4.00 -44.08
CA PRO A 4 -10.17 2.88 -43.80
C PRO A 4 -11.33 3.32 -42.90
N LYS A 5 -12.56 3.04 -43.32
CA LYS A 5 -13.81 3.12 -42.55
C LYS A 5 -13.73 2.14 -41.38
N ILE A 6 -13.79 2.66 -40.14
CA ILE A 6 -13.94 1.86 -38.94
C ILE A 6 -15.39 1.30 -38.96
N ALA A 7 -15.48 -0.02 -38.93
CA ALA A 7 -16.77 -0.72 -38.88
C ALA A 7 -17.42 -0.49 -37.51
N GLU A 8 -18.62 0.11 -37.50
CA GLU A 8 -19.49 0.18 -36.33
C GLU A 8 -19.89 -1.23 -35.91
N GLY A 9 -19.38 -1.66 -34.75
CA GLY A 9 -19.71 -2.95 -34.18
C GLY A 9 -21.18 -3.06 -33.81
N SER A 10 -21.87 -3.99 -34.44
CA SER A 10 -23.24 -4.40 -34.16
C SER A 10 -23.41 -4.77 -32.69
N GLN A 11 -23.97 -3.88 -31.89
CA GLN A 11 -24.39 -4.21 -30.52
C GLN A 11 -25.56 -5.22 -30.61
N SER A 12 -25.39 -6.38 -29.96
CA SER A 12 -26.42 -7.42 -29.94
C SER A 12 -27.74 -6.90 -29.36
N ILE A 13 -28.86 -7.36 -29.89
CA ILE A 13 -30.25 -6.97 -29.49
C ILE A 13 -30.42 -7.13 -27.95
N GLY A 14 -29.75 -8.11 -27.33
CA GLY A 14 -29.75 -8.34 -25.90
C GLY A 14 -29.13 -7.20 -25.07
N ALA A 15 -28.09 -6.54 -25.59
CA ALA A 15 -27.45 -5.41 -24.92
C ALA A 15 -28.33 -4.14 -24.94
N ARG A 16 -29.11 -3.94 -26.00
CA ARG A 16 -30.06 -2.84 -26.08
C ARG A 16 -31.27 -3.04 -25.16
N ALA A 17 -31.81 -4.25 -25.03
CA ALA A 17 -32.92 -4.58 -24.14
C ALA A 17 -32.51 -4.41 -22.65
N LEU A 18 -31.30 -4.81 -22.28
CA LEU A 18 -30.73 -4.60 -20.92
C LEU A 18 -30.61 -3.11 -20.59
N ASN A 19 -30.22 -2.27 -21.53
CA ASN A 19 -30.09 -0.82 -21.30
C ASN A 19 -31.45 -0.11 -21.07
N VAL A 20 -32.51 -0.59 -21.66
CA VAL A 20 -33.86 -0.03 -21.46
C VAL A 20 -34.44 -0.40 -20.08
N LEU A 21 -34.11 -1.57 -19.55
CA LEU A 21 -34.53 -2.02 -18.21
C LEU A 21 -33.65 -1.51 -17.07
N ARG A 22 -32.50 -0.93 -17.37
CA ARG A 22 -31.53 -0.39 -16.43
C ARG A 22 -32.09 0.61 -15.41
N PRO A 23 -32.97 1.57 -15.75
CA PRO A 23 -33.54 2.50 -14.77
C PRO A 23 -34.46 1.85 -13.74
N LEU A 24 -35.01 0.67 -14.03
CA LEU A 24 -35.92 -0.06 -13.13
C LEU A 24 -35.18 -0.90 -12.06
N ILE A 25 -33.86 -1.09 -12.21
CA ILE A 25 -33.04 -1.81 -11.24
C ILE A 25 -32.70 -0.85 -10.09
N PRO A 26 -33.07 -1.16 -8.82
CA PRO A 26 -32.68 -0.35 -7.67
C PRO A 26 -31.18 -0.10 -7.64
N SER A 27 -30.75 1.10 -7.25
CA SER A 27 -29.36 1.56 -7.32
C SER A 27 -28.37 0.64 -6.58
N ARG A 28 -28.83 -0.09 -5.55
CA ARG A 28 -28.05 -1.10 -4.80
C ARG A 28 -27.69 -2.34 -5.61
N PHE A 29 -28.38 -2.62 -6.72
CA PHE A 29 -28.13 -3.76 -7.61
C PHE A 29 -27.44 -3.33 -8.93
N ARG A 30 -27.24 -2.03 -9.15
CA ARG A 30 -26.50 -1.55 -10.31
C ARG A 30 -25.01 -1.78 -10.04
N ARG A 31 -24.43 -2.76 -10.72
CA ARG A 31 -23.01 -3.11 -10.67
C ARG A 31 -22.07 -2.08 -11.31
N ASP A 32 -22.55 -0.93 -11.71
CA ASP A 32 -21.85 0.00 -12.62
C ASP A 32 -21.25 1.22 -11.90
N LYS A 33 -21.30 1.28 -10.56
CA LYS A 33 -20.62 2.37 -9.87
C LYS A 33 -19.15 2.01 -9.74
N PRO A 34 -18.22 2.90 -10.14
CA PRO A 34 -16.82 2.72 -9.88
C PRO A 34 -16.61 2.60 -8.36
N VAL A 35 -15.84 1.62 -7.95
CA VAL A 35 -15.52 1.37 -6.55
C VAL A 35 -14.02 1.54 -6.38
N VAL A 36 -13.62 2.27 -5.35
CA VAL A 36 -12.23 2.39 -4.94
C VAL A 36 -12.11 1.82 -3.52
N PRO A 37 -11.62 0.58 -3.37
CA PRO A 37 -11.35 0.04 -2.06
C PRO A 37 -10.23 0.82 -1.38
N VAL A 38 -10.41 1.10 -0.09
CA VAL A 38 -9.44 1.83 0.72
C VAL A 38 -8.81 0.88 1.73
N VAL A 39 -7.49 0.79 1.73
CA VAL A 39 -6.71 0.03 2.72
C VAL A 39 -6.02 1.01 3.66
N ARG A 40 -6.37 0.95 4.94
CA ARG A 40 -5.72 1.78 5.96
C ARG A 40 -4.47 1.09 6.50
N LEU A 41 -3.33 1.79 6.42
CA LEU A 41 -2.01 1.37 6.88
C LEU A 41 -1.52 2.35 7.94
N ALA A 42 -1.90 2.10 9.21
CA ALA A 42 -1.64 3.03 10.30
C ALA A 42 -0.86 2.38 11.43
N GLY A 43 0.05 3.15 12.06
CA GLY A 43 0.83 2.77 13.23
C GLY A 43 2.29 2.47 12.93
N ILE A 44 3.02 2.00 13.96
CA ILE A 44 4.46 1.69 13.87
C ILE A 44 4.64 0.36 13.15
N ILE A 45 5.55 0.32 12.19
CA ILE A 45 5.80 -0.87 11.38
C ILE A 45 6.70 -1.86 12.13
N GLY A 46 6.25 -3.11 12.22
CA GLY A 46 7.02 -4.22 12.81
C GLY A 46 6.99 -4.29 14.34
N LEU A 47 6.51 -3.27 15.02
CA LEU A 47 6.40 -3.28 16.48
C LEU A 47 4.99 -3.72 16.88
N SER A 48 4.90 -4.90 17.48
CA SER A 48 3.62 -5.42 17.99
C SER A 48 3.67 -5.45 19.52
N THR A 49 2.69 -4.84 20.16
CA THR A 49 2.49 -4.93 21.59
C THR A 49 1.20 -5.72 21.89
N PRO A 50 1.05 -6.34 23.09
CA PRO A 50 -0.16 -7.07 23.41
C PRO A 50 -1.46 -6.25 23.26
N LEU A 51 -1.36 -4.93 23.41
CA LEU A 51 -2.52 -4.02 23.35
C LEU A 51 -2.68 -3.32 21.99
N ARG A 52 -1.63 -3.29 21.15
CA ARG A 52 -1.67 -2.66 19.82
C ARG A 52 -0.86 -3.51 18.84
N PRO A 53 -1.53 -4.23 17.96
CA PRO A 53 -0.84 -4.93 16.87
C PRO A 53 -0.15 -3.90 15.96
N GLY A 54 1.15 -4.09 15.74
CA GLY A 54 1.92 -3.27 14.84
C GLY A 54 1.56 -3.55 13.38
N LEU A 55 1.89 -2.59 12.52
CA LEU A 55 1.75 -2.75 11.09
C LEU A 55 2.80 -3.76 10.58
N SER A 56 2.37 -4.91 10.10
CA SER A 56 3.23 -5.94 9.52
C SER A 56 2.56 -6.57 8.30
N LEU A 57 3.33 -7.22 7.43
CA LEU A 57 2.75 -7.91 6.29
C LEU A 57 1.69 -8.93 6.72
N ALA A 58 1.95 -9.71 7.76
CA ALA A 58 1.00 -10.70 8.28
C ALA A 58 -0.33 -10.08 8.72
N ALA A 59 -0.29 -8.87 9.29
CA ALA A 59 -1.49 -8.17 9.73
C ALA A 59 -2.31 -7.62 8.56
N VAL A 60 -1.67 -7.18 7.46
CA VAL A 60 -2.35 -6.48 6.37
C VAL A 60 -2.57 -7.32 5.12
N ALA A 61 -1.88 -8.45 4.95
CA ALA A 61 -1.89 -9.25 3.73
C ALA A 61 -3.33 -9.59 3.28
N ARG A 62 -4.13 -10.13 4.17
CA ARG A 62 -5.54 -10.49 3.85
C ARG A 62 -6.38 -9.27 3.44
N THR A 63 -6.13 -8.12 4.02
CA THR A 63 -6.86 -6.87 3.68
C THR A 63 -6.43 -6.37 2.31
N LEU A 64 -5.14 -6.42 2.00
CA LEU A 64 -4.60 -6.11 0.69
C LEU A 64 -5.19 -7.05 -0.37
N ASP A 65 -5.12 -8.36 -0.17
CA ASP A 65 -5.65 -9.35 -1.11
C ASP A 65 -7.15 -9.10 -1.41
N LYS A 66 -7.94 -8.83 -0.37
CA LYS A 66 -9.36 -8.51 -0.54
C LYS A 66 -9.59 -7.23 -1.32
N ALA A 67 -8.82 -6.17 -1.05
CA ALA A 67 -8.96 -4.88 -1.72
C ALA A 67 -8.66 -5.00 -3.21
N PHE A 68 -7.56 -5.67 -3.57
CA PHE A 68 -7.19 -5.85 -4.97
C PHE A 68 -8.11 -6.81 -5.74
N ALA A 69 -8.73 -7.77 -5.06
CA ALA A 69 -9.69 -8.72 -5.65
C ALA A 69 -11.09 -8.11 -5.88
N VAL A 70 -11.36 -6.86 -5.48
CA VAL A 70 -12.66 -6.22 -5.71
C VAL A 70 -12.92 -6.09 -7.20
N LYS A 71 -14.02 -6.70 -7.65
CA LYS A 71 -14.48 -6.58 -9.03
C LYS A 71 -14.93 -5.12 -9.30
N ASN A 72 -14.66 -4.61 -10.48
CA ASN A 72 -14.99 -3.24 -10.89
C ASN A 72 -14.30 -2.13 -10.06
N ALA A 73 -13.21 -2.46 -9.33
CA ALA A 73 -12.36 -1.43 -8.77
C ALA A 73 -11.58 -0.75 -9.91
N GLU A 74 -11.61 0.57 -9.98
CA GLU A 74 -10.80 1.33 -10.95
C GLU A 74 -9.38 1.55 -10.42
N ALA A 75 -9.27 1.74 -9.11
CA ALA A 75 -8.01 1.91 -8.40
C ALA A 75 -8.11 1.33 -6.98
N VAL A 76 -6.98 1.22 -6.30
CA VAL A 76 -6.90 0.93 -4.87
C VAL A 76 -6.27 2.12 -4.16
N ALA A 77 -6.93 2.62 -3.12
CA ALA A 77 -6.41 3.69 -2.29
C ALA A 77 -5.74 3.13 -1.02
N LEU A 78 -4.55 3.63 -0.71
CA LEU A 78 -3.84 3.34 0.53
C LEU A 78 -3.91 4.58 1.43
N ALA A 79 -4.57 4.50 2.57
CA ALA A 79 -4.56 5.56 3.58
C ALA A 79 -3.42 5.27 4.57
N ILE A 80 -2.37 6.08 4.53
CA ILE A 80 -1.13 5.84 5.26
C ILE A 80 -0.98 6.85 6.39
N ASN A 81 -0.85 6.35 7.62
CA ASN A 81 -0.52 7.15 8.80
C ASN A 81 0.52 6.41 9.64
N SER A 82 1.79 6.53 9.29
CA SER A 82 2.88 5.77 9.92
C SER A 82 4.16 6.58 10.02
N PRO A 83 4.77 6.62 11.21
CA PRO A 83 6.11 7.22 11.39
C PRO A 83 7.23 6.30 10.87
N GLY A 84 6.90 5.09 10.38
CA GLY A 84 7.87 4.09 9.96
C GLY A 84 8.07 2.98 10.99
N GLY A 85 9.25 2.38 10.97
CA GLY A 85 9.63 1.24 11.84
C GLY A 85 10.52 0.25 11.09
N SER A 86 10.22 -1.05 11.19
CA SER A 86 11.03 -2.12 10.61
C SER A 86 11.21 -1.97 9.09
N PRO A 87 12.44 -1.82 8.59
CA PRO A 87 12.71 -1.72 7.15
C PRO A 87 12.28 -2.97 6.39
N VAL A 88 12.47 -4.14 6.98
CA VAL A 88 12.11 -5.43 6.37
C VAL A 88 10.59 -5.52 6.18
N GLN A 89 9.80 -5.19 7.21
CA GLN A 89 8.34 -5.23 7.11
C GLN A 89 7.81 -4.17 6.12
N SER A 90 8.41 -2.99 6.10
CA SER A 90 8.08 -1.94 5.13
C SER A 90 8.30 -2.41 3.71
N HIS A 91 9.43 -3.04 3.44
CA HIS A 91 9.78 -3.59 2.13
C HIS A 91 8.84 -4.75 1.72
N LEU A 92 8.51 -5.64 2.65
CA LEU A 92 7.59 -6.75 2.38
C LEU A 92 6.18 -6.25 2.02
N ILE A 93 5.69 -5.23 2.73
CA ILE A 93 4.38 -4.61 2.44
C ILE A 93 4.43 -3.90 1.09
N PHE A 94 5.48 -3.10 0.82
CA PHE A 94 5.71 -2.46 -0.47
C PHE A 94 5.66 -3.47 -1.62
N ARG A 95 6.45 -4.54 -1.53
CA ARG A 95 6.48 -5.59 -2.55
C ARG A 95 5.11 -6.22 -2.77
N ARG A 96 4.42 -6.59 -1.68
CA ARG A 96 3.09 -7.20 -1.79
C ARG A 96 2.08 -6.30 -2.51
N ILE A 97 2.09 -5.00 -2.22
CA ILE A 97 1.24 -4.03 -2.91
C ILE A 97 1.57 -4.00 -4.41
N ARG A 98 2.86 -3.93 -4.79
CA ARG A 98 3.26 -3.90 -6.19
C ARG A 98 2.96 -5.19 -6.94
N GLU A 99 3.14 -6.34 -6.30
CA GLU A 99 2.76 -7.65 -6.84
C GLU A 99 1.26 -7.70 -7.16
N LEU A 100 0.41 -7.34 -6.18
CA LEU A 100 -1.04 -7.30 -6.36
C LEU A 100 -1.49 -6.27 -7.41
N ALA A 101 -0.87 -5.11 -7.44
CA ALA A 101 -1.15 -4.08 -8.43
C ALA A 101 -0.88 -4.58 -9.85
N SER A 102 0.24 -5.28 -10.05
CA SER A 102 0.60 -5.91 -11.32
C SER A 102 -0.34 -7.07 -11.70
N GLU A 103 -0.62 -7.96 -10.76
CA GLU A 103 -1.48 -9.14 -10.95
C GLU A 103 -2.91 -8.74 -11.36
N HIS A 104 -3.48 -7.78 -10.65
CA HIS A 104 -4.85 -7.31 -10.88
C HIS A 104 -4.94 -6.14 -11.87
N LYS A 105 -3.81 -5.63 -12.37
CA LYS A 105 -3.72 -4.45 -13.26
C LYS A 105 -4.48 -3.26 -12.66
N ARG A 106 -4.19 -2.93 -11.41
CA ARG A 106 -4.84 -1.85 -10.67
C ARG A 106 -3.90 -0.69 -10.45
N HIS A 107 -4.40 0.51 -10.66
CA HIS A 107 -3.74 1.74 -10.26
C HIS A 107 -3.80 1.89 -8.75
N VAL A 108 -2.70 2.32 -8.13
CA VAL A 108 -2.60 2.47 -6.68
C VAL A 108 -2.33 3.93 -6.35
N ILE A 109 -3.15 4.51 -5.48
CA ILE A 109 -2.97 5.88 -5.00
C ILE A 109 -2.71 5.84 -3.50
N ALA A 110 -1.57 6.37 -3.08
CA ALA A 110 -1.21 6.48 -1.67
C ALA A 110 -1.59 7.86 -1.14
N PHE A 111 -2.48 7.89 -0.16
CA PHE A 111 -2.84 9.10 0.59
C PHE A 111 -2.12 9.09 1.92
N VAL A 112 -1.27 10.08 2.15
CA VAL A 112 -0.58 10.28 3.42
C VAL A 112 -1.47 11.17 4.31
N GLU A 113 -1.83 10.63 5.48
CA GLU A 113 -2.57 11.39 6.49
C GLU A 113 -1.58 12.29 7.29
N ASP A 114 -1.46 12.14 8.61
CA ASP A 114 -0.53 12.96 9.42
C ASP A 114 0.93 12.65 9.11
N ALA A 115 1.27 11.35 8.92
CA ALA A 115 2.64 10.91 8.71
C ALA A 115 2.76 9.77 7.70
N GLY A 116 3.69 9.95 6.77
CA GLY A 116 4.21 8.91 5.89
C GLY A 116 5.73 8.98 5.89
N ALA A 117 6.36 8.62 7.03
CA ALA A 117 7.78 8.84 7.24
C ALA A 117 8.57 7.52 7.29
N SER A 118 9.84 7.56 6.88
CA SER A 118 10.75 6.40 6.90
C SER A 118 10.12 5.18 6.22
N GLY A 119 9.90 4.07 6.93
CA GLY A 119 9.20 2.90 6.41
C GLY A 119 7.78 3.19 5.91
N GLY A 120 7.08 4.18 6.47
CA GLY A 120 5.79 4.66 5.99
C GLY A 120 5.90 5.30 4.62
N TYR A 121 6.95 6.08 4.37
CA TYR A 121 7.24 6.62 3.05
C TYR A 121 7.61 5.53 2.03
N MET A 122 8.40 4.54 2.46
CA MET A 122 8.69 3.37 1.61
C MET A 122 7.39 2.69 1.15
N ILE A 123 6.41 2.52 2.04
CA ILE A 123 5.10 1.95 1.67
C ILE A 123 4.35 2.89 0.73
N ALA A 124 4.38 4.21 0.95
CA ALA A 124 3.74 5.19 0.08
C ALA A 124 4.29 5.14 -1.35
N CYS A 125 5.59 4.87 -1.51
CA CYS A 125 6.23 4.66 -2.81
C CYS A 125 5.72 3.40 -3.56
N ALA A 126 4.90 2.55 -2.94
CA ALA A 126 4.20 1.49 -3.66
C ALA A 126 3.00 2.03 -4.47
N GLY A 127 2.55 3.25 -4.23
CA GLY A 127 1.57 3.95 -5.06
C GLY A 127 2.15 4.38 -6.41
N ASP A 128 1.31 4.42 -7.42
CA ASP A 128 1.62 5.05 -8.70
C ASP A 128 1.55 6.59 -8.56
N GLU A 129 0.76 7.06 -7.58
CA GLU A 129 0.65 8.45 -7.15
C GLU A 129 0.68 8.54 -5.63
N ILE A 130 1.28 9.63 -5.13
CA ILE A 130 1.30 9.95 -3.70
C ILE A 130 0.64 11.32 -3.50
N VAL A 131 -0.38 11.34 -2.68
CA VAL A 131 -1.11 12.55 -2.29
C VAL A 131 -0.87 12.80 -0.80
N ALA A 132 -0.43 13.98 -0.43
CA ALA A 132 -0.19 14.36 0.96
C ALA A 132 -0.72 15.77 1.21
N ASP A 133 -1.11 16.07 2.44
CA ASP A 133 -1.38 17.43 2.87
C ASP A 133 -0.06 18.20 3.01
N PRO A 134 -0.02 19.52 2.73
CA PRO A 134 1.18 20.32 2.91
C PRO A 134 1.79 20.29 4.33
N HIS A 135 1.01 19.90 5.33
CA HIS A 135 1.45 19.77 6.72
C HIS A 135 1.75 18.32 7.13
N SER A 136 1.55 17.35 6.23
CA SER A 136 1.92 15.95 6.50
C SER A 136 3.43 15.81 6.67
N ILE A 137 3.85 14.98 7.61
CA ILE A 137 5.26 14.63 7.79
C ILE A 137 5.62 13.54 6.79
N VAL A 138 6.34 13.90 5.73
CA VAL A 138 6.72 12.99 4.65
C VAL A 138 8.24 12.96 4.50
N GLY A 139 8.81 11.77 4.24
CA GLY A 139 10.25 11.61 4.02
C GLY A 139 10.92 10.85 5.15
N SER A 140 11.90 11.43 5.83
CA SER A 140 12.74 10.74 6.85
C SER A 140 13.34 9.43 6.29
N ILE A 141 13.93 9.52 5.09
CA ILE A 141 14.47 8.38 4.34
C ILE A 141 15.83 8.02 4.94
N GLY A 142 15.93 6.83 5.52
CA GLY A 142 17.17 6.34 6.08
C GLY A 142 16.96 5.31 7.19
N VAL A 143 18.05 4.63 7.54
CA VAL A 143 18.11 3.73 8.67
C VAL A 143 19.14 4.28 9.64
N VAL A 144 18.73 4.56 10.86
CA VAL A 144 19.60 5.04 11.93
C VAL A 144 19.77 3.92 12.94
N GLY A 145 21.02 3.56 13.21
CA GLY A 145 21.39 2.63 14.27
C GLY A 145 22.34 3.32 15.25
N GLY A 146 22.09 3.17 16.54
CA GLY A 146 22.98 3.66 17.58
C GLY A 146 23.45 2.51 18.48
N SER A 147 24.74 2.53 18.85
CA SER A 147 25.29 1.62 19.85
C SER A 147 26.32 2.34 20.72
N PHE A 148 26.61 1.76 21.87
CA PHE A 148 27.68 2.26 22.73
C PHE A 148 28.97 1.49 22.44
N GLY A 149 30.08 2.20 22.23
CA GLY A 149 31.40 1.62 22.18
C GLY A 149 31.97 1.51 23.59
N PHE A 150 32.26 0.30 24.01
CA PHE A 150 32.82 0.03 25.35
C PHE A 150 34.30 -0.32 25.33
N ASP A 151 34.97 -0.25 24.19
CA ASP A 151 36.34 -0.70 24.00
C ASP A 151 37.31 -0.05 24.99
N LYS A 152 37.24 1.26 25.17
CA LYS A 152 38.09 2.00 26.12
C LYS A 152 37.73 1.71 27.56
N LEU A 153 36.50 1.44 27.89
CA LEU A 153 36.05 1.09 29.24
C LEU A 153 36.53 -0.31 29.57
N ILE A 154 36.34 -1.27 28.69
CA ILE A 154 36.79 -2.66 28.84
C ILE A 154 38.31 -2.73 29.09
N ALA A 155 39.10 -1.99 28.29
CA ALA A 155 40.54 -1.89 28.48
C ALA A 155 40.92 -1.29 29.85
N LYS A 156 40.18 -0.26 30.32
CA LYS A 156 40.44 0.37 31.63
C LYS A 156 40.24 -0.56 32.82
N ILE A 157 39.31 -1.51 32.73
CA ILE A 157 39.00 -2.47 33.80
C ILE A 157 39.72 -3.79 33.61
N GLY A 158 40.67 -3.88 32.68
CA GLY A 158 41.51 -5.07 32.47
C GLY A 158 40.81 -6.27 31.87
N VAL A 159 39.69 -6.05 31.16
CA VAL A 159 38.94 -7.12 30.46
C VAL A 159 39.44 -7.24 29.04
N GLU A 160 39.86 -8.43 28.64
CA GLU A 160 40.28 -8.76 27.28
C GLU A 160 39.22 -9.58 26.56
N ARG A 161 38.88 -9.16 25.32
CA ARG A 161 38.06 -9.96 24.42
C ARG A 161 38.92 -11.02 23.73
N ARG A 162 38.73 -12.28 24.08
CA ARG A 162 39.40 -13.41 23.42
C ARG A 162 38.45 -14.06 22.41
N LEU A 163 38.87 -14.14 21.15
CA LEU A 163 38.21 -14.89 20.11
C LEU A 163 38.93 -16.22 19.94
N TYR A 164 38.20 -17.29 20.10
CA TYR A 164 38.67 -18.64 19.79
C TYR A 164 38.00 -19.04 18.45
N THR A 165 38.80 -19.24 17.42
CA THR A 165 38.37 -19.72 16.09
C THR A 165 38.80 -21.16 15.93
#